data_f212ff714034cc5be8f369641457db40
#
_entry.id   f212ff714034cc5be8f369641457db40
#
_cell.length_a   1.000
_cell.length_b   1.000
_cell.length_c   1.000
_cell.angle_alpha   90.00
_cell.angle_beta   90.00
_cell.angle_gamma   90.00
#
_symmetry.space_group_name_H-M   'P 1'
#
loop_
_entity.id
_entity.type
_entity.pdbx_description
1 polymer ?
#
loop_
_entity_poly.entity_id
_entity_poly.type
_entity_poly.pdbx_seq_one_letter_code
_entity_poly.pdbx_strand_id
1 'polypeptide(L)'
;YKAAQSAFPIWSGMSIEQRSKILRKISELIEEKNDELAAAESKDQGKPYWLSKNGEIPRAKQNMHFFATAIEHFSTEAHSMGDFAINYTLRQPIGVV
;
A
#
# COMPACT_ATOMS: atom_id res chain seq x y z
N TYR A 1 2.85 -0.06 17.49
CA TYR A 1 2.02 1.15 17.43
C TYR A 1 2.83 2.44 17.56
N LYS A 2 3.59 2.63 18.66
CA LYS A 2 4.35 3.87 18.93
C LYS A 2 5.31 4.27 17.79
N ALA A 3 6.04 3.33 17.21
CA ALA A 3 6.94 3.60 16.08
C ALA A 3 6.16 4.09 14.84
N ALA A 4 5.04 3.44 14.51
CA ALA A 4 4.20 3.85 13.41
C ALA A 4 3.58 5.24 13.65
N GLN A 5 3.13 5.51 14.88
CA GLN A 5 2.61 6.82 15.26
C GLN A 5 3.65 7.94 15.14
N SER A 6 4.90 7.66 15.53
CA SER A 6 6.00 8.63 15.39
C SER A 6 6.37 8.88 13.91
N ALA A 7 6.24 7.87 13.05
CA ALA A 7 6.51 7.99 11.62
C ALA A 7 5.36 8.65 10.84
N PHE A 8 4.14 8.64 11.37
CA PHE A 8 2.94 9.11 10.68
C PHE A 8 3.03 10.55 10.15
N PRO A 9 3.51 11.56 10.91
CA PRO A 9 3.62 12.93 10.38
C PRO A 9 4.53 13.03 9.17
N ILE A 10 5.64 12.27 9.17
CA ILE A 10 6.58 12.24 8.06
C ILE A 10 5.94 11.57 6.85
N TRP A 11 5.36 10.38 7.05
CA TRP A 11 4.70 9.61 5.98
C TRP A 11 3.53 10.35 5.34
N SER A 12 2.66 10.95 6.15
CA SER A 12 1.49 11.68 5.66
C SER A 12 1.85 12.99 4.95
N GLY A 13 3.00 13.58 5.27
CA GLY A 13 3.53 14.78 4.61
C GLY A 13 4.32 14.49 3.31
N MET A 14 4.62 13.23 2.99
CA MET A 14 5.30 12.86 1.75
C MET A 14 4.41 13.09 0.53
N SER A 15 5.01 13.41 -0.61
CA SER A 15 4.29 13.44 -1.88
C SER A 15 3.79 12.04 -2.27
N ILE A 16 2.80 11.99 -3.16
CA ILE A 16 2.27 10.73 -3.71
C ILE A 16 3.40 9.92 -4.36
N GLU A 17 4.25 10.57 -5.16
CA GLU A 17 5.37 9.93 -5.86
C GLU A 17 6.39 9.33 -4.88
N GLN A 18 6.70 10.02 -3.79
CA GLN A 18 7.61 9.52 -2.77
C GLN A 18 7.05 8.26 -2.10
N ARG A 19 5.78 8.27 -1.73
CA ARG A 19 5.11 7.10 -1.13
C ARG A 19 5.00 5.94 -2.11
N SER A 20 4.60 6.21 -3.35
CA SER A 20 4.55 5.22 -4.43
C SER A 20 5.92 4.53 -4.62
N LYS A 21 7.00 5.31 -4.69
CA LYS A 21 8.36 4.79 -4.82
C LYS A 21 8.74 3.83 -3.70
N ILE A 22 8.39 4.17 -2.45
CA ILE A 22 8.67 3.31 -1.29
C ILE A 22 7.87 2.00 -1.39
N LEU A 23 6.57 2.07 -1.72
CA LEU A 23 5.73 0.88 -1.86
C LEU A 23 6.17 -0.03 -3.02
N ARG A 24 6.61 0.56 -4.15
CA ARG A 24 7.22 -0.20 -5.26
C ARG A 24 8.47 -0.94 -4.80
N LYS A 25 9.33 -0.27 -4.03
CA LYS A 25 10.54 -0.92 -3.48
C LYS A 25 10.20 -2.08 -2.54
N ILE A 26 9.15 -1.93 -1.73
CA ILE A 26 8.65 -3.04 -0.89
C ILE A 26 8.18 -4.21 -1.76
N SER A 27 7.43 -3.93 -2.84
CA SER A 27 6.99 -4.96 -3.80
C SER A 27 8.17 -5.73 -4.42
N GLU A 28 9.23 -5.02 -4.83
CA GLU A 28 10.46 -5.64 -5.34
C GLU A 28 11.15 -6.53 -4.30
N LEU A 29 11.24 -6.05 -3.05
CA LEU A 29 11.83 -6.80 -1.94
C LEU A 29 11.01 -8.05 -1.57
N ILE A 30 9.68 -8.00 -1.68
CA ILE A 30 8.83 -9.19 -1.50
C ILE A 30 9.16 -10.24 -2.57
N GLU A 31 9.37 -9.85 -3.82
CA GLU A 31 9.76 -10.76 -4.90
C GLU A 31 11.16 -11.33 -4.68
N GLU A 32 12.13 -10.48 -4.36
CA GLU A 32 13.52 -10.87 -4.10
C GLU A 32 13.61 -11.88 -2.94
N LYS A 33 12.78 -11.68 -1.90
CA LYS A 33 12.75 -12.51 -0.69
C LYS A 33 11.64 -13.57 -0.69
N ASN A 34 11.12 -13.95 -1.85
CA ASN A 34 9.98 -14.86 -1.94
C ASN A 34 10.20 -16.16 -1.16
N ASP A 35 11.36 -16.81 -1.30
CA ASP A 35 11.66 -18.08 -0.63
C ASP A 35 11.70 -17.94 0.90
N GLU A 36 12.31 -16.87 1.40
CA GLU A 36 12.39 -16.56 2.82
C GLU A 36 10.99 -16.33 3.41
N LEU A 37 10.21 -15.48 2.75
CA LEU A 37 8.85 -15.13 3.17
C LEU A 37 7.91 -16.34 3.08
N ALA A 38 8.01 -17.16 2.03
CA ALA A 38 7.21 -18.36 1.87
C ALA A 38 7.51 -19.41 2.96
N ALA A 39 8.78 -19.55 3.35
CA ALA A 39 9.17 -20.44 4.44
C ALA A 39 8.63 -19.94 5.80
N ALA A 40 8.70 -18.63 6.05
CA ALA A 40 8.16 -18.01 7.26
C ALA A 40 6.63 -18.18 7.35
N GLU A 41 5.90 -17.89 6.27
CA GLU A 41 4.45 -18.04 6.18
C GLU A 41 4.02 -19.51 6.36
N SER A 42 4.71 -20.43 5.71
CA SER A 42 4.45 -21.87 5.85
C SER A 42 4.65 -22.36 7.30
N LYS A 43 5.70 -21.87 7.96
CA LYS A 43 6.01 -22.21 9.34
C LYS A 43 4.98 -21.66 10.32
N ASP A 44 4.53 -20.43 10.11
CA ASP A 44 3.58 -19.73 10.99
C ASP A 44 2.16 -20.27 10.85
N GLN A 45 1.68 -20.45 9.62
CA GLN A 45 0.30 -20.83 9.30
C GLN A 45 0.09 -22.32 9.10
N GLY A 46 1.16 -23.11 8.99
CA GLY A 46 1.06 -24.56 8.70
C GLY A 46 0.64 -24.90 7.27
N LYS A 47 0.71 -23.94 6.35
CA LYS A 47 0.38 -24.14 4.93
C LYS A 47 1.49 -24.88 4.18
N PRO A 48 1.17 -25.58 3.07
CA PRO A 48 2.19 -26.13 2.20
C PRO A 48 3.10 -25.02 1.64
N TYR A 49 4.42 -25.20 1.74
CA TYR A 49 5.41 -24.21 1.27
C TYR A 49 5.20 -23.79 -0.19
N TRP A 50 4.88 -24.76 -1.06
CA TRP A 50 4.64 -24.50 -2.48
C TRP A 50 3.47 -23.52 -2.72
N LEU A 51 2.44 -23.57 -1.86
CA LEU A 51 1.28 -22.67 -1.94
C LEU A 51 1.68 -21.24 -1.58
N SER A 52 2.42 -21.08 -0.48
CA SER A 52 2.94 -19.78 -0.07
C SER A 52 3.89 -19.20 -1.14
N LYS A 53 4.83 -20.02 -1.64
CA LYS A 53 5.82 -19.60 -2.64
C LYS A 53 5.22 -19.19 -3.98
N ASN A 54 4.27 -19.97 -4.51
CA ASN A 54 3.77 -19.79 -5.88
C ASN A 54 2.42 -19.02 -5.93
N GLY A 55 1.75 -18.86 -4.80
CA GLY A 55 0.45 -18.19 -4.73
C GLY A 55 0.47 -16.94 -3.86
N GLU A 56 0.72 -17.09 -2.57
CA GLU A 56 0.46 -16.03 -1.60
C GLU A 56 1.49 -14.90 -1.64
N ILE A 57 2.79 -15.23 -1.63
CA ILE A 57 3.83 -14.22 -1.66
C ILE A 57 3.83 -13.45 -2.99
N PRO A 58 3.69 -14.10 -4.18
CA PRO A 58 3.48 -13.38 -5.44
C PRO A 58 2.25 -12.48 -5.43
N ARG A 59 1.15 -12.92 -4.81
CA ARG A 59 -0.06 -12.11 -4.66
C ARG A 59 0.18 -10.89 -3.76
N ALA A 60 0.90 -11.05 -2.66
CA ALA A 60 1.27 -9.94 -1.78
C ALA A 60 2.11 -8.89 -2.53
N LYS A 61 3.09 -9.33 -3.32
CA LYS A 61 3.86 -8.47 -4.23
C LYS A 61 2.96 -7.71 -5.21
N GLN A 62 2.07 -8.43 -5.90
CA GLN A 62 1.16 -7.83 -6.88
C GLN A 62 0.25 -6.79 -6.26
N ASN A 63 -0.33 -7.08 -5.09
CA ASN A 63 -1.18 -6.13 -4.37
C ASN A 63 -0.41 -4.88 -3.97
N MET A 64 0.79 -5.03 -3.43
CA MET A 64 1.64 -3.90 -3.05
C MET A 64 1.98 -3.02 -4.26
N HIS A 65 2.35 -3.65 -5.38
CA HIS A 65 2.64 -2.94 -6.63
C HIS A 65 1.40 -2.21 -7.18
N PHE A 66 0.26 -2.88 -7.19
CA PHE A 66 -0.99 -2.30 -7.67
C PHE A 66 -1.36 -1.03 -6.90
N PHE A 67 -1.37 -1.08 -5.56
CA PHE A 67 -1.72 0.10 -4.78
C PHE A 67 -0.67 1.20 -4.82
N ALA A 68 0.60 0.84 -5.00
CA ALA A 68 1.66 1.82 -5.22
C ALA A 68 1.45 2.64 -6.50
N THR A 69 0.96 2.00 -7.57
CA THR A 69 0.68 2.67 -8.84
C THR A 69 -0.69 3.34 -8.87
N ALA A 70 -1.70 2.71 -8.28
CA ALA A 70 -3.07 3.23 -8.26
C ALA A 70 -3.17 4.60 -7.59
N ILE A 71 -2.38 4.85 -6.54
CA ILE A 71 -2.40 6.13 -5.81
C ILE A 71 -1.98 7.31 -6.69
N GLU A 72 -1.16 7.09 -7.72
CA GLU A 72 -0.70 8.14 -8.64
C GLU A 72 -1.83 8.65 -9.57
N HIS A 73 -2.85 7.82 -9.77
CA HIS A 73 -3.97 8.10 -10.67
C HIS A 73 -5.30 8.32 -9.93
N PHE A 74 -5.26 8.31 -8.61
CA PHE A 74 -6.47 8.45 -7.82
C PHE A 74 -6.90 9.91 -7.76
N SER A 75 -8.07 10.20 -8.36
CA SER A 75 -8.66 11.54 -8.37
C SER A 75 -9.76 11.67 -7.31
N THR A 76 -9.99 12.90 -6.88
CA THR A 76 -11.12 13.28 -6.05
C THR A 76 -12.23 13.88 -6.92
N GLU A 77 -13.46 13.78 -6.45
CA GLU A 77 -14.63 14.27 -7.18
C GLU A 77 -14.93 15.72 -6.82
N ALA A 78 -15.39 16.47 -7.81
CA ALA A 78 -15.95 17.80 -7.63
C ALA A 78 -17.24 17.93 -8.47
N HIS A 79 -18.27 18.49 -7.87
CA HIS A 79 -19.59 18.63 -8.47
C HIS A 79 -20.02 20.09 -8.47
N SER A 80 -20.49 20.60 -9.61
CA SER A 80 -21.11 21.91 -9.70
C SER A 80 -22.52 21.85 -9.07
N MET A 81 -22.84 22.86 -8.29
CA MET A 81 -24.16 23.14 -7.74
C MET A 81 -24.79 24.35 -8.45
N GLY A 82 -24.70 24.38 -9.79
CA GLY A 82 -25.09 25.54 -10.60
C GLY A 82 -24.13 26.72 -10.37
N ASP A 83 -24.67 27.93 -10.42
CA ASP A 83 -23.90 29.15 -10.20
C ASP A 83 -23.70 29.49 -8.70
N PHE A 84 -24.22 28.61 -7.83
CA PHE A 84 -24.30 28.86 -6.39
C PHE A 84 -23.05 28.38 -5.64
N ALA A 85 -22.55 27.17 -5.94
CA ALA A 85 -21.43 26.57 -5.21
C ALA A 85 -20.75 25.44 -5.99
N ILE A 86 -19.57 25.04 -5.50
CA ILE A 86 -18.88 23.81 -5.90
C ILE A 86 -18.74 22.92 -4.66
N ASN A 87 -19.18 21.68 -4.77
CA ASN A 87 -18.95 20.64 -3.78
C ASN A 87 -17.75 19.80 -4.21
N TYR A 88 -16.79 19.59 -3.33
CA TYR A 88 -15.63 18.76 -3.62
C TYR A 88 -15.27 17.85 -2.43
N THR A 89 -14.67 16.71 -2.73
CA THR A 89 -14.18 15.77 -1.71
C THR A 89 -12.72 16.06 -1.38
N LEU A 90 -12.43 16.33 -0.12
CA LEU A 90 -11.08 16.43 0.41
C LEU A 90 -10.73 15.18 1.19
N ARG A 91 -9.70 14.45 0.73
CA ARG A 91 -9.21 13.25 1.42
C ARG A 91 -8.02 13.59 2.28
N GLN A 92 -8.10 13.21 3.54
CA GLN A 92 -7.02 13.42 4.51
C GLN A 92 -6.63 12.08 5.16
N PRO A 93 -5.34 11.89 5.52
CA PRO A 93 -4.92 10.70 6.25
C PRO A 93 -5.57 10.69 7.64
N ILE A 94 -6.13 9.53 8.03
CA ILE A 94 -6.84 9.39 9.32
C ILE A 94 -5.92 8.99 10.47
N GLY A 95 -4.74 8.45 10.20
CA GLY A 95 -3.80 8.01 11.24
C GLY A 95 -3.28 6.60 10.99
N VAL A 96 -2.78 5.99 12.06
CA VAL A 96 -2.32 4.59 12.09
C VAL A 96 -3.51 3.70 12.42
N VAL A 97 -3.71 2.68 11.61
CA VAL A 97 -4.78 1.66 11.74
C VAL A 97 -4.20 0.29 12.02
#